data_187941c8d20ebabdfd6e5b79e9eb1265
#
_entry.id   187941c8d20ebabdfd6e5b79e9eb1265
#
_cell.length_a   1.000
_cell.length_b   1.000
_cell.length_c   1.000
_cell.angle_alpha   90.00
_cell.angle_beta   90.00
_cell.angle_gamma   90.00
#
_symmetry.space_group_name_H-M   'P 1'
#
loop_
_entity.id
_entity.type
_entity.pdbx_description
1 polymer ?
#
loop_
_entity_poly.entity_id
_entity_poly.type
_entity_poly.pdbx_seq_one_letter_code
_entity_poly.pdbx_strand_id
1 'polypeptide(L)'
;ANDYLGKGLSGGTIVVYPPKKSIFEADENILIGNVAFYGATSGKSFINGVAGERFAVRNSGITAVVEGVGDHGCEYMTGGEVLVLGKIGRNFAAGMSGGYAYILDCDERYVNTGLVELRPANNDDLKRIKELVEQHVLHTNSTKGRHILENWNNFANRFTKVVPVAYEEMHAAI
;
A
#
# COMPACT_ATOMS: atom_id res chain seq x y z
N ALA A 1 6.59 -15.19 -3.05
CA ALA A 1 7.94 -14.83 -2.61
C ALA A 1 8.11 -15.11 -1.11
N ASN A 2 9.35 -15.28 -0.70
CA ASN A 2 9.68 -15.55 0.70
C ASN A 2 9.68 -14.30 1.57
N ASP A 3 9.96 -14.48 2.87
CA ASP A 3 10.11 -13.38 3.80
C ASP A 3 11.28 -12.45 3.39
N TYR A 4 11.21 -11.20 3.83
CA TYR A 4 12.21 -10.16 3.57
C TYR A 4 12.37 -9.76 2.11
N LEU A 5 11.37 -10.01 1.25
CA LEU A 5 11.40 -9.52 -0.13
C LEU A 5 11.65 -8.01 -0.16
N GLY A 6 12.62 -7.57 -0.96
CA GLY A 6 12.89 -6.14 -1.16
C GLY A 6 13.44 -5.41 0.05
N LYS A 7 13.93 -6.11 1.08
CA LYS A 7 14.55 -5.48 2.25
C LYS A 7 15.68 -4.56 1.80
N GLY A 8 15.62 -3.30 2.22
CA GLY A 8 16.63 -2.31 1.88
C GLY A 8 16.65 -1.89 0.41
N LEU A 9 15.56 -2.13 -0.34
CA LEU A 9 15.47 -1.78 -1.76
C LEU A 9 15.80 -0.29 -1.97
N SER A 10 16.70 -0.01 -2.90
CA SER A 10 17.18 1.35 -3.19
C SER A 10 16.99 1.76 -4.65
N GLY A 11 15.98 1.26 -5.31
CA GLY A 11 15.62 1.60 -6.68
C GLY A 11 15.09 0.41 -7.46
N GLY A 12 14.70 0.66 -8.71
CA GLY A 12 14.15 -0.37 -9.57
C GLY A 12 12.66 -0.64 -9.33
N THR A 13 12.17 -1.70 -9.99
CA THR A 13 10.76 -2.10 -9.91
C THR A 13 10.68 -3.59 -9.63
N ILE A 14 9.90 -3.96 -8.62
CA ILE A 14 9.61 -5.35 -8.29
C ILE A 14 8.15 -5.63 -8.61
N VAL A 15 7.89 -6.68 -9.38
CA VAL A 15 6.54 -7.09 -9.77
C VAL A 15 6.31 -8.53 -9.34
N VAL A 16 5.24 -8.77 -8.59
CA VAL A 16 4.86 -10.10 -8.13
C VAL A 16 3.41 -10.37 -8.53
N TYR A 17 3.18 -11.51 -9.17
CA TYR A 17 1.84 -11.91 -9.58
C TYR A 17 1.75 -13.45 -9.59
N PRO A 18 0.52 -14.03 -9.48
CA PRO A 18 0.38 -15.47 -9.53
C PRO A 18 0.63 -16.02 -10.92
N PRO A 19 1.03 -17.31 -11.05
CA PRO A 19 1.14 -17.98 -12.34
C PRO A 19 -0.17 -17.93 -13.11
N LYS A 20 -0.09 -17.86 -14.46
CA LYS A 20 -1.28 -17.76 -15.31
C LYS A 20 -2.28 -18.90 -15.12
N LYS A 21 -1.84 -20.07 -14.67
CA LYS A 21 -2.69 -21.24 -14.44
C LYS A 21 -3.10 -21.40 -12.97
N SER A 22 -2.89 -20.38 -12.14
CA SER A 22 -3.32 -20.42 -10.75
C SER A 22 -4.84 -20.47 -10.66
N ILE A 23 -5.34 -21.33 -9.77
CA ILE A 23 -6.77 -21.49 -9.55
C ILE A 23 -7.28 -20.70 -8.35
N PHE A 24 -6.41 -20.02 -7.61
CA PHE A 24 -6.79 -19.19 -6.45
C PHE A 24 -6.98 -17.73 -6.85
N GLU A 25 -7.78 -17.03 -6.07
CA GLU A 25 -7.93 -15.57 -6.19
C GLU A 25 -6.73 -14.87 -5.56
N ALA A 26 -5.99 -14.11 -6.36
CA ALA A 26 -4.75 -13.47 -5.89
C ALA A 26 -4.97 -12.50 -4.74
N ASP A 27 -6.09 -11.78 -4.74
CA ASP A 27 -6.42 -10.80 -3.72
C ASP A 27 -6.85 -11.42 -2.38
N GLU A 28 -7.03 -12.72 -2.32
CA GLU A 28 -7.38 -13.45 -1.09
C GLU A 28 -6.25 -14.31 -0.56
N ASN A 29 -5.16 -14.46 -1.32
CA ASN A 29 -4.07 -15.36 -0.97
C ASN A 29 -2.75 -14.62 -0.77
N ILE A 30 -1.97 -15.07 0.19
CA ILE A 30 -0.66 -14.50 0.49
C ILE A 30 0.34 -14.96 -0.56
N LEU A 31 0.87 -14.01 -1.37
CA LEU A 31 1.88 -14.28 -2.38
C LEU A 31 3.29 -13.95 -1.92
N ILE A 32 3.44 -13.08 -0.95
CA ILE A 32 4.76 -12.77 -0.37
C ILE A 32 4.70 -12.96 1.14
N GLY A 33 5.83 -13.34 1.70
CA GLY A 33 5.92 -13.61 3.13
C GLY A 33 5.93 -12.35 3.98
N ASN A 34 6.42 -12.50 5.20
CA ASN A 34 6.47 -11.44 6.19
C ASN A 34 7.66 -10.50 5.94
N VAL A 35 7.58 -9.28 6.46
CA VAL A 35 8.67 -8.30 6.50
C VAL A 35 9.14 -7.86 5.10
N ALA A 36 8.24 -7.84 4.12
CA ALA A 36 8.58 -7.35 2.78
C ALA A 36 8.87 -5.84 2.80
N PHE A 37 9.86 -5.42 2.03
CA PHE A 37 10.28 -4.02 1.86
C PHE A 37 10.70 -3.31 3.14
N TYR A 38 11.20 -4.05 4.12
CA TYR A 38 11.73 -3.47 5.35
C TYR A 38 12.88 -2.51 5.03
N GLY A 39 12.76 -1.25 5.48
CA GLY A 39 13.80 -0.25 5.28
C GLY A 39 14.05 0.16 3.83
N ALA A 40 13.10 -0.09 2.92
CA ALA A 40 13.25 0.30 1.52
C ALA A 40 13.34 1.83 1.38
N THR A 41 14.26 2.30 0.55
CA THR A 41 14.56 3.74 0.41
C THR A 41 14.07 4.36 -0.89
N SER A 42 13.93 3.58 -1.95
CA SER A 42 13.38 4.04 -3.23
C SER A 42 13.02 2.84 -4.09
N GLY A 43 12.27 3.09 -5.15
CA GLY A 43 11.82 2.08 -6.08
C GLY A 43 10.31 1.95 -6.11
N LYS A 44 9.85 0.99 -6.91
CA LYS A 44 8.41 0.71 -7.07
C LYS A 44 8.15 -0.78 -6.91
N SER A 45 6.99 -1.12 -6.38
CA SER A 45 6.58 -2.50 -6.25
C SER A 45 5.09 -2.64 -6.55
N PHE A 46 4.74 -3.62 -7.37
CA PHE A 46 3.36 -3.94 -7.72
C PHE A 46 3.12 -5.41 -7.41
N ILE A 47 2.23 -5.69 -6.46
CA ILE A 47 2.00 -7.03 -5.95
C ILE A 47 0.53 -7.41 -6.17
N ASN A 48 0.31 -8.32 -7.10
CA ASN A 48 -1.00 -8.88 -7.37
C ASN A 48 -1.27 -10.02 -6.39
N GLY A 49 -1.61 -9.66 -5.16
CA GLY A 49 -1.87 -10.59 -4.08
C GLY A 49 -1.72 -9.93 -2.71
N VAL A 50 -1.77 -10.72 -1.67
CA VAL A 50 -1.72 -10.29 -0.28
C VAL A 50 -0.31 -10.50 0.26
N ALA A 51 0.21 -9.48 0.95
CA ALA A 51 1.46 -9.58 1.70
C ALA A 51 1.19 -10.09 3.12
N GLY A 52 2.19 -10.73 3.73
CA GLY A 52 2.14 -11.15 5.10
C GLY A 52 2.27 -9.98 6.08
N GLU A 53 2.72 -10.27 7.29
CA GLU A 53 2.88 -9.27 8.34
C GLU A 53 4.07 -8.34 8.08
N ARG A 54 4.04 -7.15 8.68
CA ARG A 54 5.13 -6.16 8.67
C ARG A 54 5.54 -5.71 7.27
N PHE A 55 4.56 -5.52 6.41
CA PHE A 55 4.79 -4.99 5.07
C PHE A 55 5.23 -3.52 5.14
N ALA A 56 6.29 -3.19 4.41
CA ALA A 56 6.82 -1.82 4.30
C ALA A 56 7.17 -1.13 5.63
N VAL A 57 7.58 -1.92 6.64
CA VAL A 57 8.07 -1.37 7.90
C VAL A 57 9.33 -0.56 7.65
N ARG A 58 9.39 0.64 8.23
CA ARG A 58 10.49 1.60 8.06
C ARG A 58 10.74 2.00 6.60
N ASN A 59 9.73 1.89 5.75
CA ASN A 59 9.82 2.40 4.38
C ASN A 59 10.10 3.90 4.41
N SER A 60 11.10 4.35 3.67
CA SER A 60 11.45 5.77 3.59
C SER A 60 11.27 6.37 2.20
N GLY A 61 10.94 5.58 1.18
CA GLY A 61 10.81 6.15 -0.16
C GLY A 61 10.21 5.27 -1.24
N ILE A 62 9.86 4.01 -0.94
CA ILE A 62 9.27 3.12 -1.95
C ILE A 62 7.81 3.50 -2.24
N THR A 63 7.41 3.34 -3.49
CA THR A 63 6.00 3.35 -3.89
C THR A 63 5.56 1.90 -4.09
N ALA A 64 4.54 1.45 -3.35
CA ALA A 64 4.08 0.08 -3.42
C ALA A 64 2.56 0.01 -3.59
N VAL A 65 2.11 -0.93 -4.41
CA VAL A 65 0.68 -1.29 -4.55
C VAL A 65 0.54 -2.77 -4.21
N VAL A 66 -0.39 -3.08 -3.31
CA VAL A 66 -0.63 -4.44 -2.83
C VAL A 66 -2.13 -4.66 -2.64
N GLU A 67 -2.58 -5.90 -2.74
CA GLU A 67 -4.03 -6.20 -2.68
C GLU A 67 -4.52 -6.60 -1.28
N GLY A 68 -3.65 -6.51 -0.29
CA GLY A 68 -3.94 -6.73 1.12
C GLY A 68 -2.66 -6.90 1.91
N VAL A 69 -2.71 -6.66 3.20
CA VAL A 69 -1.56 -6.84 4.10
C VAL A 69 -2.00 -7.46 5.41
N GLY A 70 -1.08 -8.15 6.08
CA GLY A 70 -1.27 -8.66 7.43
C GLY A 70 -1.06 -7.58 8.50
N ASP A 71 -0.79 -8.01 9.73
CA ASP A 71 -0.60 -7.09 10.86
C ASP A 71 0.68 -6.27 10.71
N HIS A 72 0.70 -5.09 11.33
CA HIS A 72 1.86 -4.20 11.42
C HIS A 72 2.32 -3.61 10.08
N GLY A 73 1.42 -3.45 9.13
CA GLY A 73 1.76 -2.78 7.86
C GLY A 73 2.17 -1.33 8.07
N CYS A 74 3.16 -0.85 7.31
CA CYS A 74 3.64 0.53 7.34
C CYS A 74 4.09 1.06 8.69
N GLU A 75 4.45 0.19 9.64
CA GLU A 75 4.98 0.64 10.94
C GLU A 75 6.29 1.40 10.75
N TYR A 76 6.42 2.51 11.46
CA TYR A 76 7.62 3.38 11.44
C TYR A 76 7.99 3.87 10.03
N MET A 77 7.04 3.89 9.11
CA MET A 77 7.25 4.45 7.78
C MET A 77 7.56 5.94 7.87
N THR A 78 8.57 6.40 7.14
CA THR A 78 9.04 7.79 7.17
C THR A 78 8.91 8.51 5.83
N GLY A 79 8.58 7.82 4.76
CA GLY A 79 8.39 8.39 3.42
C GLY A 79 7.83 7.35 2.47
N GLY A 80 7.63 7.75 1.22
CA GLY A 80 7.07 6.89 0.20
C GLY A 80 5.55 6.88 0.15
N GLU A 81 5.00 5.97 -0.63
CA GLU A 81 3.56 5.81 -0.79
C GLU A 81 3.22 4.32 -0.78
N VAL A 82 2.15 3.95 -0.08
CA VAL A 82 1.64 2.58 -0.10
C VAL A 82 0.15 2.61 -0.42
N LEU A 83 -0.27 1.89 -1.45
CA LEU A 83 -1.67 1.74 -1.82
C LEU A 83 -2.11 0.31 -1.53
N VAL A 84 -3.10 0.15 -0.66
CA VAL A 84 -3.66 -1.16 -0.31
C VAL A 84 -5.06 -1.27 -0.90
N LEU A 85 -5.27 -2.22 -1.78
CA LEU A 85 -6.54 -2.43 -2.50
C LEU A 85 -7.47 -3.43 -1.80
N GLY A 86 -7.13 -3.83 -0.59
CA GLY A 86 -7.91 -4.82 0.17
C GLY A 86 -7.74 -4.67 1.67
N LYS A 87 -7.83 -5.78 2.38
CA LYS A 87 -7.84 -5.79 3.84
C LYS A 87 -6.48 -5.42 4.42
N ILE A 88 -6.50 -4.76 5.58
CA ILE A 88 -5.33 -4.52 6.41
C ILE A 88 -5.45 -5.36 7.70
N GLY A 89 -4.33 -5.59 8.36
CA GLY A 89 -4.30 -6.22 9.67
C GLY A 89 -4.20 -5.18 10.78
N ARG A 90 -3.97 -5.65 12.02
CA ARG A 90 -3.90 -4.80 13.21
C ARG A 90 -2.64 -3.93 13.21
N ASN A 91 -2.70 -2.81 13.94
CA ASN A 91 -1.60 -1.89 14.13
C ASN A 91 -1.01 -1.31 12.83
N PHE A 92 -1.86 -1.15 11.82
CA PHE A 92 -1.42 -0.48 10.58
C PHE A 92 -0.99 0.96 10.89
N ALA A 93 0.13 1.37 10.33
CA ALA A 93 0.70 2.71 10.47
C ALA A 93 1.18 3.09 11.88
N ALA A 94 1.40 2.12 12.78
CA ALA A 94 1.94 2.41 14.10
C ALA A 94 3.31 3.10 13.97
N GLY A 95 3.50 4.23 14.64
CA GLY A 95 4.76 4.97 14.59
C GLY A 95 5.09 5.61 13.24
N MET A 96 4.16 5.63 12.30
CA MET A 96 4.36 6.25 10.98
C MET A 96 4.50 7.76 11.12
N SER A 97 5.60 8.32 10.62
CA SER A 97 5.92 9.74 10.76
C SER A 97 6.10 10.47 9.43
N GLY A 98 6.05 9.78 8.30
CA GLY A 98 6.18 10.40 6.99
C GLY A 98 5.62 9.51 5.89
N GLY A 99 5.47 10.09 4.69
CA GLY A 99 4.85 9.41 3.57
C GLY A 99 3.33 9.36 3.69
N TYR A 100 2.69 8.64 2.76
CA TYR A 100 1.24 8.49 2.76
C TYR A 100 0.87 7.03 2.51
N ALA A 101 -0.25 6.61 3.09
CA ALA A 101 -0.87 5.34 2.73
C ALA A 101 -2.32 5.60 2.29
N TYR A 102 -2.75 4.84 1.30
CA TYR A 102 -4.13 4.90 0.79
C TYR A 102 -4.72 3.51 0.91
N ILE A 103 -5.92 3.40 1.47
CA ILE A 103 -6.55 2.10 1.74
C ILE A 103 -7.97 2.09 1.18
N LEU A 104 -8.28 1.12 0.35
CA LEU A 104 -9.63 0.89 -0.14
C LEU A 104 -10.45 0.18 0.94
N ASP A 105 -11.63 0.73 1.26
CA ASP A 105 -12.53 0.18 2.29
C ASP A 105 -11.82 -0.02 3.63
N CYS A 106 -11.13 1.01 4.10
CA CYS A 106 -10.33 0.95 5.33
C CYS A 106 -11.18 0.62 6.55
N ASP A 107 -10.78 -0.41 7.28
CA ASP A 107 -11.32 -0.68 8.60
C ASP A 107 -10.51 0.14 9.62
N GLU A 108 -11.08 1.27 10.03
CA GLU A 108 -10.40 2.24 10.89
C GLU A 108 -9.97 1.66 12.24
N ARG A 109 -10.64 0.60 12.71
CA ARG A 109 -10.30 -0.06 13.97
C ARG A 109 -8.90 -0.67 13.95
N TYR A 110 -8.38 -1.01 12.77
CA TYR A 110 -7.08 -1.64 12.61
C TYR A 110 -5.94 -0.63 12.46
N VAL A 111 -6.24 0.63 12.21
CA VAL A 111 -5.21 1.66 12.05
C VAL A 111 -4.80 2.22 13.42
N ASN A 112 -3.49 2.25 13.66
CA ASN A 112 -2.96 2.91 14.87
C ASN A 112 -2.86 4.40 14.62
N THR A 113 -3.76 5.17 15.24
CA THR A 113 -3.88 6.62 15.04
C THR A 113 -3.04 7.47 16.01
N GLY A 114 -2.05 6.87 16.67
CA GLY A 114 -1.20 7.60 17.61
C GLY A 114 -0.46 8.77 16.96
N LEU A 115 0.02 8.61 15.73
CA LEU A 115 0.76 9.64 14.98
C LEU A 115 0.13 10.02 13.65
N VAL A 116 -0.98 9.41 13.28
CA VAL A 116 -1.61 9.63 11.97
C VAL A 116 -3.07 10.03 12.10
N GLU A 117 -3.57 10.71 11.08
CA GLU A 117 -5.00 10.98 10.91
C GLU A 117 -5.52 10.23 9.70
N LEU A 118 -6.81 9.88 9.74
CA LEU A 118 -7.51 9.29 8.61
C LEU A 118 -8.35 10.36 7.94
N ARG A 119 -8.19 10.54 6.63
CA ARG A 119 -8.93 11.52 5.84
C ARG A 119 -9.49 10.86 4.58
N PRO A 120 -10.63 11.32 4.07
CA PRO A 120 -11.04 10.89 2.73
C PRO A 120 -10.02 11.38 1.70
N ALA A 121 -9.76 10.57 0.68
CA ALA A 121 -8.87 10.98 -0.41
C ALA A 121 -9.49 12.15 -1.17
N ASN A 122 -8.73 13.23 -1.37
CA ASN A 122 -9.17 14.39 -2.15
C ASN A 122 -8.96 14.14 -3.65
N ASN A 123 -9.29 15.13 -4.50
CA ASN A 123 -9.18 14.97 -5.94
C ASN A 123 -7.75 14.69 -6.41
N ASP A 124 -6.75 15.33 -5.82
CA ASP A 124 -5.34 15.09 -6.16
C ASP A 124 -4.91 13.69 -5.71
N ASP A 125 -5.35 13.26 -4.53
CA ASP A 125 -5.09 11.92 -4.04
C ASP A 125 -5.72 10.86 -4.96
N LEU A 126 -6.96 11.07 -5.38
CA LEU A 126 -7.67 10.14 -6.26
C LEU A 126 -7.00 10.03 -7.63
N LYS A 127 -6.46 11.15 -8.14
CA LYS A 127 -5.69 11.15 -9.39
C LYS A 127 -4.43 10.28 -9.24
N ARG A 128 -3.72 10.43 -8.13
CA ARG A 128 -2.52 9.61 -7.85
C ARG A 128 -2.88 8.14 -7.66
N ILE A 129 -3.95 7.86 -6.91
CA ILE A 129 -4.41 6.48 -6.69
C ILE A 129 -4.76 5.83 -8.04
N LYS A 130 -5.46 6.54 -8.90
CA LYS A 130 -5.83 6.01 -10.22
C LYS A 130 -4.60 5.69 -11.06
N GLU A 131 -3.59 6.58 -11.07
CA GLU A 131 -2.32 6.32 -11.74
C GLU A 131 -1.65 5.05 -11.22
N LEU A 132 -1.62 4.86 -9.90
CA LEU A 132 -1.02 3.68 -9.28
C LEU A 132 -1.79 2.40 -9.63
N VAL A 133 -3.11 2.45 -9.64
CA VAL A 133 -3.93 1.29 -10.04
C VAL A 133 -3.70 0.96 -11.51
N GLU A 134 -3.61 1.96 -12.38
CA GLU A 134 -3.31 1.76 -13.81
C GLU A 134 -1.95 1.08 -13.99
N GLN A 135 -0.91 1.52 -13.29
CA GLN A 135 0.41 0.90 -13.32
C GLN A 135 0.39 -0.52 -12.77
N HIS A 136 -0.36 -0.75 -11.69
CA HIS A 136 -0.51 -2.07 -11.10
C HIS A 136 -1.14 -3.06 -12.10
N VAL A 137 -2.18 -2.65 -12.80
CA VAL A 137 -2.81 -3.47 -13.85
C VAL A 137 -1.83 -3.73 -14.99
N LEU A 138 -1.11 -2.69 -15.43
CA LEU A 138 -0.13 -2.81 -16.51
C LEU A 138 0.96 -3.83 -16.19
N HIS A 139 1.49 -3.80 -14.97
CA HIS A 139 2.60 -4.66 -14.57
C HIS A 139 2.17 -6.07 -14.15
N THR A 140 1.00 -6.22 -13.52
CA THR A 140 0.58 -7.49 -12.92
C THR A 140 -0.63 -8.14 -13.57
N ASN A 141 -1.32 -7.44 -14.47
CA ASN A 141 -2.58 -7.87 -15.06
C ASN A 141 -3.65 -8.14 -13.98
N SER A 142 -3.68 -7.36 -12.92
CA SER A 142 -4.57 -7.54 -11.78
C SER A 142 -6.04 -7.47 -12.18
N THR A 143 -6.81 -8.51 -11.86
CA THR A 143 -8.26 -8.54 -12.04
C THR A 143 -8.94 -7.51 -11.13
N LYS A 144 -8.49 -7.44 -9.88
CA LYS A 144 -9.04 -6.48 -8.90
C LYS A 144 -8.78 -5.05 -9.34
N GLY A 145 -7.54 -4.73 -9.75
CA GLY A 145 -7.20 -3.40 -10.25
C GLY A 145 -8.02 -2.99 -11.46
N ARG A 146 -8.20 -3.91 -12.40
CA ARG A 146 -9.01 -3.69 -13.61
C ARG A 146 -10.47 -3.41 -13.25
N HIS A 147 -11.04 -4.18 -12.32
CA HIS A 147 -12.41 -3.98 -11.83
C HIS A 147 -12.58 -2.60 -11.20
N ILE A 148 -11.60 -2.15 -10.41
CA ILE A 148 -11.61 -0.82 -9.79
C ILE A 148 -11.62 0.27 -10.86
N LEU A 149 -10.78 0.15 -11.90
CA LEU A 149 -10.73 1.14 -12.98
C LEU A 149 -12.01 1.19 -13.81
N GLU A 150 -12.60 0.03 -14.12
CA GLU A 150 -13.84 -0.08 -14.87
C GLU A 150 -15.04 0.52 -14.12
N ASN A 151 -14.98 0.56 -12.80
CA ASN A 151 -16.04 1.07 -11.93
C ASN A 151 -15.53 2.22 -11.06
N TRP A 152 -14.64 3.05 -11.60
CA TRP A 152 -13.93 4.07 -10.83
C TRP A 152 -14.86 4.97 -10.03
N ASN A 153 -15.99 5.41 -10.60
CA ASN A 153 -16.93 6.28 -9.91
C ASN A 153 -17.54 5.63 -8.66
N ASN A 154 -17.63 4.31 -8.63
CA ASN A 154 -18.15 3.58 -7.47
C ASN A 154 -17.06 3.39 -6.40
N PHE A 155 -15.79 3.34 -6.79
CA PHE A 155 -14.68 3.10 -5.86
C PHE A 155 -14.04 4.38 -5.32
N ALA A 156 -14.09 5.48 -6.06
CA ALA A 156 -13.38 6.70 -5.71
C ALA A 156 -13.66 7.21 -4.28
N ASN A 157 -14.92 7.11 -3.83
CA ASN A 157 -15.31 7.57 -2.50
C ASN A 157 -14.96 6.60 -1.37
N ARG A 158 -14.37 5.45 -1.68
CA ARG A 158 -14.09 4.39 -0.71
C ARG A 158 -12.63 4.35 -0.28
N PHE A 159 -11.80 5.27 -0.77
CA PHE A 159 -10.39 5.36 -0.39
C PHE A 159 -10.18 6.27 0.81
N THR A 160 -9.42 5.79 1.78
CA THR A 160 -8.99 6.55 2.95
C THR A 160 -7.51 6.86 2.83
N LYS A 161 -7.14 8.11 3.11
CA LYS A 161 -5.74 8.54 3.16
C LYS A 161 -5.27 8.50 4.62
N VAL A 162 -4.15 7.85 4.86
CA VAL A 162 -3.47 7.84 6.16
C VAL A 162 -2.38 8.90 6.13
N VAL A 163 -2.49 9.91 6.98
CA VAL A 163 -1.64 11.10 6.96
C VAL A 163 -0.91 11.25 8.28
N PRO A 164 0.44 11.16 8.29
CA PRO A 164 1.20 11.48 9.49
C PRO A 164 1.07 12.97 9.82
N VAL A 165 0.60 13.28 11.01
CA VAL A 165 0.31 14.67 11.41
C VAL A 165 1.56 15.54 11.38
N ALA A 166 2.67 15.06 11.93
CA ALA A 166 3.92 15.80 11.95
C ALA A 166 4.48 16.06 10.53
N TYR A 167 4.35 15.10 9.63
CA TYR A 167 4.78 15.23 8.23
C TYR A 167 3.96 16.31 7.51
N GLU A 168 2.66 16.29 7.70
CA GLU A 168 1.74 17.26 7.10
C GLU A 168 2.02 18.67 7.60
N GLU A 169 2.21 18.85 8.91
CA GLU A 169 2.55 20.14 9.50
C GLU A 169 3.87 20.69 8.97
N MET A 170 4.88 19.84 8.83
CA MET A 170 6.18 20.25 8.30
C MET A 170 6.06 20.73 6.86
N HIS A 171 5.29 20.06 6.02
CA HIS A 171 5.07 20.47 4.63
C HIS A 171 4.16 21.69 4.51
N ALA A 172 3.19 21.85 5.40
CA ALA A 172 2.31 23.02 5.40
C ALA A 172 3.02 24.30 5.82
N ALA A 173 4.11 24.20 6.58
CA ALA A 173 4.90 25.34 7.03
C ALA A 173 5.86 25.89 5.96
N ILE A 174 5.99 25.23 4.84
CA ILE A 174 6.79 25.66 3.70
C ILE A 174 5.88 26.35 2.68
#